data_226145a5b1b9c122a37654fb938b95aa
#
_entry.id   226145a5b1b9c122a37654fb938b95aa
#
_cell.length_a   1.000
_cell.length_b   1.000
_cell.length_c   1.000
_cell.angle_alpha   90.00
_cell.angle_beta   90.00
_cell.angle_gamma   90.00
#
_symmetry.space_group_name_H-M   'P 1'
#
loop_
_entity.id
_entity.type
_entity.pdbx_description
1 polymer ?
#
loop_
_entity_poly.entity_id
_entity_poly.type
_entity_poly.pdbx_seq_one_letter_code
_entity_poly.pdbx_strand_id
1 'polypeptide(L)'
;MMRRIKIKLAYDGGPFHGWQVQPGLPTIQGSLEQILSAMEGQPVHVAGSGRTDAGVHALEQVAAFTIANPIPVSNLRRAVNRVLPPAIRVLSAEEVPSDFHPRFDAQAKTYEYRIVRHEVCSPFEWPYVHHYPYPLDEERMSRLAAAFHGEHDFTPFAASDDRDAEGRSKVRTVFSSALERRGPRLIYGIRGSGFLKHMVRNIVGTLLEAGKGNVSDLSVLPAESGQTAPAKGLFLVNVEY
;
A
#
# COMPACT_ATOMS: atom_id res chain seq x y z
N MET A 1 -26.08 -11.98 17.51
CA MET A 1 -25.72 -12.57 16.19
C MET A 1 -24.40 -11.97 15.74
N MET A 2 -23.45 -12.77 15.23
CA MET A 2 -22.19 -12.26 14.71
C MET A 2 -22.41 -11.54 13.39
N ARG A 3 -21.78 -10.38 13.20
CA ARG A 3 -21.88 -9.56 11.98
C ARG A 3 -20.49 -9.34 11.42
N ARG A 4 -20.34 -9.50 10.11
CA ARG A 4 -19.10 -9.20 9.39
C ARG A 4 -19.11 -7.76 8.95
N ILE A 5 -18.13 -6.98 9.37
CA ILE A 5 -18.02 -5.55 9.07
C ILE A 5 -16.82 -5.32 8.15
N LYS A 6 -17.05 -4.68 7.02
CA LYS A 6 -16.02 -4.15 6.12
C LYS A 6 -15.83 -2.67 6.43
N ILE A 7 -14.59 -2.23 6.51
CA ILE A 7 -14.23 -0.82 6.67
C ILE A 7 -13.26 -0.40 5.57
N LYS A 8 -13.43 0.84 5.07
CA LYS A 8 -12.38 1.57 4.36
C LYS A 8 -11.68 2.49 5.34
N LEU A 9 -10.36 2.58 5.26
CA LEU A 9 -9.59 3.43 6.16
C LEU A 9 -8.42 4.10 5.44
N ALA A 10 -8.10 5.33 5.88
CA ALA A 10 -6.89 6.04 5.50
C ALA A 10 -5.92 6.07 6.69
N TYR A 11 -4.62 6.06 6.40
CA TYR A 11 -3.61 6.24 7.43
C TYR A 11 -2.32 6.88 6.92
N ASP A 12 -1.73 7.70 7.78
CA ASP A 12 -0.33 8.07 7.72
C ASP A 12 0.50 6.91 8.28
N GLY A 13 1.31 6.27 7.44
CA GLY A 13 2.13 5.13 7.84
C GLY A 13 3.39 5.52 8.62
N GLY A 14 3.77 6.81 8.61
CA GLY A 14 5.01 7.30 9.21
C GLY A 14 5.22 6.87 10.67
N PRO A 15 4.21 7.02 11.55
CA PRO A 15 4.31 6.60 12.96
C PRO A 15 4.26 5.09 13.21
N PHE A 16 4.07 4.25 12.16
CA PHE A 16 3.77 2.83 12.33
C PHE A 16 4.82 1.92 11.67
N HIS A 17 4.99 0.75 12.27
CA HIS A 17 5.82 -0.34 11.73
C HIS A 17 5.05 -1.21 10.71
N GLY A 18 4.23 -0.55 9.88
CA GLY A 18 3.42 -1.15 8.83
C GLY A 18 2.04 -1.62 9.30
N TRP A 19 1.40 -2.40 8.44
CA TRP A 19 0.05 -2.92 8.71
C TRP A 19 0.03 -4.00 9.80
N GLN A 20 0.82 -5.07 9.60
CA GLN A 20 0.74 -6.31 10.37
C GLN A 20 1.17 -6.13 11.83
N VAL A 21 0.41 -6.70 12.77
CA VAL A 21 0.79 -6.77 14.19
C VAL A 21 2.19 -7.35 14.36
N GLN A 22 3.00 -6.66 15.16
CA GLN A 22 4.34 -7.07 15.58
C GLN A 22 4.49 -6.86 17.09
N PRO A 23 5.11 -7.80 17.82
CA PRO A 23 5.26 -7.67 19.27
C PRO A 23 5.99 -6.37 19.66
N GLY A 24 5.37 -5.59 20.55
CA GLY A 24 5.96 -4.36 21.10
C GLY A 24 6.05 -3.16 20.16
N LEU A 25 5.54 -3.26 18.92
CA LEU A 25 5.61 -2.19 17.93
C LEU A 25 4.21 -1.64 17.57
N PRO A 26 4.06 -0.31 17.40
CA PRO A 26 2.82 0.27 16.92
C PRO A 26 2.56 -0.11 15.46
N THR A 27 1.39 -0.68 15.18
CA THR A 27 0.97 -1.09 13.83
C THR A 27 -0.48 -0.68 13.57
N ILE A 28 -0.87 -0.56 12.30
CA ILE A 28 -2.24 -0.17 11.93
C ILE A 28 -3.25 -1.23 12.42
N GLN A 29 -2.98 -2.51 12.13
CA GLN A 29 -3.82 -3.63 12.56
C GLN A 29 -3.94 -3.70 14.08
N GLY A 30 -2.82 -3.59 14.82
CA GLY A 30 -2.81 -3.64 16.28
C GLY A 30 -3.63 -2.52 16.92
N SER A 31 -3.57 -1.30 16.35
CA SER A 31 -4.37 -0.16 16.83
C SER A 31 -5.88 -0.42 16.64
N LEU A 32 -6.28 -1.02 15.52
CA LEU A 32 -7.69 -1.38 15.26
C LEU A 32 -8.14 -2.52 16.18
N GLU A 33 -7.36 -3.60 16.28
CA GLU A 33 -7.68 -4.76 17.10
C GLU A 33 -7.82 -4.40 18.58
N GLN A 34 -6.96 -3.55 19.11
CA GLN A 34 -7.03 -3.08 20.49
C GLN A 34 -8.36 -2.36 20.78
N ILE A 35 -8.76 -1.43 19.91
CA ILE A 35 -9.99 -0.64 20.10
C ILE A 35 -11.22 -1.51 19.93
N LEU A 36 -11.26 -2.34 18.89
CA LEU A 36 -12.40 -3.19 18.61
C LEU A 36 -12.57 -4.27 19.67
N SER A 37 -11.48 -4.84 20.18
CA SER A 37 -11.52 -5.81 21.27
C SER A 37 -12.02 -5.20 22.58
N ALA A 38 -11.64 -3.96 22.89
CA ALA A 38 -12.16 -3.23 24.05
C ALA A 38 -13.67 -2.95 23.92
N MET A 39 -14.16 -2.66 22.72
CA MET A 39 -15.60 -2.42 22.46
C MET A 39 -16.43 -3.71 22.50
N GLU A 40 -15.84 -4.82 22.07
CA GLU A 40 -16.49 -6.13 22.01
C GLU A 40 -16.42 -6.91 23.35
N GLY A 41 -15.46 -6.56 24.22
CA GLY A 41 -15.16 -7.26 25.46
C GLY A 41 -14.42 -8.61 25.27
N GLN A 42 -13.97 -8.89 24.05
CA GLN A 42 -13.21 -10.10 23.69
C GLN A 42 -12.29 -9.79 22.49
N PRO A 43 -11.27 -10.61 22.23
CA PRO A 43 -10.35 -10.40 21.10
C PRO A 43 -11.07 -10.33 19.75
N VAL A 44 -10.80 -9.28 18.97
CA VAL A 44 -11.30 -9.10 17.61
C VAL A 44 -10.10 -9.09 16.66
N HIS A 45 -10.10 -10.01 15.70
CA HIS A 45 -9.08 -10.04 14.65
C HIS A 45 -9.51 -9.22 13.43
N VAL A 46 -8.60 -8.39 12.93
CA VAL A 46 -8.81 -7.50 11.77
C VAL A 46 -8.00 -8.01 10.57
N ALA A 47 -8.68 -8.54 9.57
CA ALA A 47 -8.05 -8.91 8.30
C ALA A 47 -7.96 -7.70 7.37
N GLY A 48 -6.79 -7.43 6.78
CA GLY A 48 -6.60 -6.39 5.77
C GLY A 48 -6.61 -6.94 4.34
N SER A 49 -6.88 -6.08 3.35
CA SER A 49 -6.81 -6.47 1.94
C SER A 49 -5.37 -6.79 1.50
N GLY A 50 -4.40 -6.20 2.16
CA GLY A 50 -2.97 -6.44 1.97
C GLY A 50 -2.17 -5.80 3.08
N ARG A 51 -0.91 -6.24 3.23
CA ARG A 51 0.04 -5.62 4.14
C ARG A 51 0.69 -4.44 3.45
N THR A 52 0.91 -3.36 4.18
CA THR A 52 1.79 -2.26 3.79
C THR A 52 3.02 -2.29 4.68
N ASP A 53 4.17 -1.93 4.12
CA ASP A 53 5.44 -1.87 4.86
C ASP A 53 5.45 -0.71 5.86
N ALA A 54 6.40 -0.71 6.80
CA ALA A 54 6.65 0.42 7.69
C ALA A 54 6.84 1.72 6.89
N GLY A 55 6.15 2.78 7.29
CA GLY A 55 6.19 4.09 6.64
C GLY A 55 5.38 4.23 5.35
N VAL A 56 4.70 3.19 4.87
CA VAL A 56 3.82 3.25 3.69
C VAL A 56 2.44 3.72 4.11
N HIS A 57 1.89 4.67 3.35
CA HIS A 57 0.58 5.28 3.61
C HIS A 57 -0.56 4.55 2.88
N ALA A 58 -1.80 4.84 3.27
CA ALA A 58 -2.98 4.45 2.50
C ALA A 58 -4.04 5.56 2.49
N LEU A 59 -4.66 5.74 1.34
CA LEU A 59 -5.83 6.59 1.17
C LEU A 59 -7.13 5.79 1.34
N GLU A 60 -7.19 4.55 0.82
CA GLU A 60 -8.34 3.66 0.94
C GLU A 60 -7.92 2.19 1.13
N GLN A 61 -7.28 1.87 2.25
CA GLN A 61 -7.10 0.47 2.66
C GLN A 61 -8.47 -0.13 3.02
N VAL A 62 -8.67 -1.40 2.73
CA VAL A 62 -9.87 -2.15 3.16
C VAL A 62 -9.51 -3.20 4.19
N ALA A 63 -10.32 -3.27 5.25
CA ALA A 63 -10.20 -4.31 6.26
C ALA A 63 -11.58 -4.86 6.65
N ALA A 64 -11.61 -6.05 7.22
CA ALA A 64 -12.83 -6.65 7.74
C ALA A 64 -12.58 -7.37 9.06
N PHE A 65 -13.61 -7.36 9.90
CA PHE A 65 -13.63 -8.02 11.21
C PHE A 65 -15.04 -8.49 11.55
N THR A 66 -15.16 -9.33 12.55
CA THR A 66 -16.47 -9.88 13.00
C THR A 66 -16.72 -9.46 14.44
N ILE A 67 -17.93 -8.97 14.73
CA ILE A 67 -18.37 -8.55 16.07
C ILE A 67 -19.80 -9.03 16.35
N ALA A 68 -20.13 -9.20 17.63
CA ALA A 68 -21.50 -9.47 18.11
C ALA A 68 -22.20 -8.19 18.59
N ASN A 69 -21.44 -7.15 18.91
CA ASN A 69 -21.95 -5.87 19.40
C ASN A 69 -23.04 -5.31 18.47
N PRO A 70 -24.25 -4.98 18.96
CA PRO A 70 -25.38 -4.53 18.13
C PRO A 70 -25.28 -3.07 17.67
N ILE A 71 -24.19 -2.37 17.98
CA ILE A 71 -24.01 -0.95 17.59
C ILE A 71 -24.29 -0.74 16.11
N PRO A 72 -25.11 0.26 15.72
CA PRO A 72 -25.30 0.61 14.32
C PRO A 72 -23.96 0.96 13.63
N VAL A 73 -23.78 0.51 12.38
CA VAL A 73 -22.48 0.65 11.66
C VAL A 73 -22.01 2.11 11.57
N SER A 74 -22.96 3.06 11.38
CA SER A 74 -22.64 4.50 11.38
C SER A 74 -22.10 4.99 12.74
N ASN A 75 -22.60 4.44 13.84
CA ASN A 75 -22.14 4.77 15.19
C ASN A 75 -20.82 4.07 15.50
N LEU A 76 -20.62 2.83 15.03
CA LEU A 76 -19.36 2.10 15.13
C LEU A 76 -18.21 2.92 14.51
N ARG A 77 -18.40 3.44 13.28
CA ARG A 77 -17.40 4.30 12.63
C ARG A 77 -17.04 5.52 13.48
N ARG A 78 -18.05 6.21 14.04
CA ARG A 78 -17.81 7.39 14.89
C ARG A 78 -17.08 7.02 16.19
N ALA A 79 -17.50 5.92 16.82
CA ALA A 79 -16.90 5.45 18.08
C ALA A 79 -15.43 5.07 17.89
N VAL A 80 -15.13 4.29 16.85
CA VAL A 80 -13.75 3.88 16.52
C VAL A 80 -12.88 5.10 16.20
N ASN A 81 -13.36 6.05 15.37
CA ASN A 81 -12.61 7.25 15.02
C ASN A 81 -12.36 8.20 16.19
N ARG A 82 -13.18 8.13 17.24
CA ARG A 82 -13.00 8.95 18.46
C ARG A 82 -11.80 8.51 19.30
N VAL A 83 -11.46 7.22 19.21
CA VAL A 83 -10.39 6.61 20.03
C VAL A 83 -9.11 6.38 19.21
N LEU A 84 -9.21 6.20 17.89
CA LEU A 84 -8.06 6.00 17.00
C LEU A 84 -7.07 7.17 17.07
N PRO A 85 -5.75 6.87 17.00
CA PRO A 85 -4.73 7.92 16.80
C PRO A 85 -5.07 8.80 15.59
N PRO A 86 -4.73 10.09 15.60
CA PRO A 86 -5.01 11.02 14.46
C PRO A 86 -4.52 10.51 13.11
N ALA A 87 -3.48 9.70 13.10
CA ALA A 87 -2.87 9.12 11.89
C ALA A 87 -3.68 7.97 11.25
N ILE A 88 -4.77 7.48 11.88
CA ILE A 88 -5.66 6.45 11.31
C ILE A 88 -7.09 6.98 11.32
N ARG A 89 -7.81 6.85 10.21
CA ARG A 89 -9.24 7.22 10.12
C ARG A 89 -10.02 6.18 9.33
N VAL A 90 -11.11 5.70 9.91
CA VAL A 90 -12.13 4.90 9.23
C VAL A 90 -13.01 5.83 8.40
N LEU A 91 -12.96 5.70 7.09
CA LEU A 91 -13.69 6.54 6.13
C LEU A 91 -15.14 6.07 5.97
N SER A 92 -15.31 4.75 5.83
CA SER A 92 -16.63 4.11 5.75
C SER A 92 -16.63 2.79 6.51
N ALA A 93 -17.83 2.35 6.87
CA ALA A 93 -18.08 1.04 7.43
C ALA A 93 -19.41 0.53 6.88
N GLU A 94 -19.48 -0.76 6.57
CA GLU A 94 -20.68 -1.43 6.08
C GLU A 94 -20.71 -2.89 6.56
N GLU A 95 -21.90 -3.44 6.70
CA GLU A 95 -22.09 -4.86 6.96
C GLU A 95 -22.04 -5.63 5.63
N VAL A 96 -21.31 -6.74 5.62
CA VAL A 96 -21.08 -7.56 4.43
C VAL A 96 -21.40 -9.03 4.72
N PRO A 97 -21.54 -9.88 3.69
CA PRO A 97 -21.71 -11.32 3.87
C PRO A 97 -20.62 -11.92 4.78
N SER A 98 -20.97 -12.93 5.56
CA SER A 98 -20.08 -13.52 6.57
C SER A 98 -18.81 -14.15 5.99
N ASP A 99 -18.84 -14.56 4.74
CA ASP A 99 -17.75 -15.15 3.98
C ASP A 99 -16.84 -14.11 3.30
N PHE A 100 -17.23 -12.82 3.28
CA PHE A 100 -16.40 -11.77 2.71
C PHE A 100 -14.98 -11.76 3.31
N HIS A 101 -13.97 -11.83 2.43
CA HIS A 101 -12.56 -11.76 2.82
C HIS A 101 -11.83 -10.63 2.09
N PRO A 102 -11.36 -9.58 2.79
CA PRO A 102 -10.85 -8.35 2.17
C PRO A 102 -9.63 -8.57 1.25
N ARG A 103 -8.90 -9.68 1.42
CA ARG A 103 -7.74 -9.99 0.58
C ARG A 103 -8.08 -10.86 -0.62
N PHE A 104 -8.91 -11.88 -0.43
CA PHE A 104 -9.15 -12.89 -1.46
C PHE A 104 -10.22 -12.47 -2.45
N ASP A 105 -11.17 -11.62 -2.03
CA ASP A 105 -12.22 -11.09 -2.90
C ASP A 105 -11.76 -9.82 -3.64
N ALA A 106 -10.59 -9.27 -3.30
CA ALA A 106 -10.05 -8.11 -3.99
C ALA A 106 -9.65 -8.46 -5.44
N GLN A 107 -10.21 -7.72 -6.40
CA GLN A 107 -9.95 -7.88 -7.83
C GLN A 107 -8.72 -7.08 -8.29
N ALA A 108 -8.55 -5.87 -7.76
CA ALA A 108 -7.39 -5.03 -8.06
C ALA A 108 -7.01 -4.12 -6.90
N LYS A 109 -5.74 -3.68 -6.91
CA LYS A 109 -5.20 -2.65 -6.03
C LYS A 109 -4.47 -1.62 -6.84
N THR A 110 -4.59 -0.36 -6.43
CA THR A 110 -3.89 0.77 -7.05
C THR A 110 -2.94 1.40 -6.03
N TYR A 111 -1.71 1.61 -6.47
CA TYR A 111 -0.70 2.34 -5.71
C TYR A 111 -0.25 3.57 -6.48
N GLU A 112 0.07 4.63 -5.74
CA GLU A 112 0.81 5.79 -6.23
C GLU A 112 2.13 5.92 -5.47
N TYR A 113 3.21 6.26 -6.21
CA TYR A 113 4.46 6.68 -5.61
C TYR A 113 4.77 8.12 -6.00
N ARG A 114 5.04 8.97 -5.03
CA ARG A 114 5.17 10.42 -5.19
C ARG A 114 6.63 10.84 -5.06
N ILE A 115 7.18 11.44 -6.12
CA ILE A 115 8.54 11.99 -6.16
C ILE A 115 8.45 13.50 -6.37
N VAL A 116 9.16 14.27 -5.53
CA VAL A 116 9.26 15.73 -5.67
C VAL A 116 10.64 16.10 -6.19
N ARG A 117 10.65 16.96 -7.23
CA ARG A 117 11.83 17.33 -8.00
C ARG A 117 12.34 18.76 -7.72
N HIS A 118 11.76 19.48 -6.76
CA HIS A 118 12.28 20.79 -6.35
C HIS A 118 13.65 20.66 -5.70
N GLU A 119 14.46 21.72 -5.77
CA GLU A 119 15.74 21.82 -5.07
C GLU A 119 15.53 21.66 -3.55
N VAL A 120 14.49 22.30 -3.00
CA VAL A 120 14.13 22.21 -1.57
C VAL A 120 12.73 21.62 -1.42
N CYS A 121 12.59 20.59 -0.61
CA CYS A 121 11.30 19.99 -0.24
C CYS A 121 10.75 20.64 1.02
N SER A 122 9.48 21.05 0.99
CA SER A 122 8.79 21.58 2.17
C SER A 122 8.74 20.53 3.31
N PRO A 123 8.99 20.93 4.59
CA PRO A 123 8.84 20.00 5.73
C PRO A 123 7.41 19.46 5.89
N PHE A 124 6.40 20.17 5.40
CA PHE A 124 5.00 19.71 5.39
C PHE A 124 4.70 18.68 4.30
N GLU A 125 5.56 18.56 3.29
CA GLU A 125 5.45 17.61 2.21
C GLU A 125 6.43 16.43 2.39
N TRP A 126 7.56 16.68 3.02
CA TRP A 126 8.64 15.72 3.22
C TRP A 126 8.21 14.34 3.75
N PRO A 127 7.25 14.20 4.69
CA PRO A 127 6.81 12.90 5.18
C PRO A 127 6.07 12.05 4.14
N TYR A 128 5.59 12.66 3.05
CA TYR A 128 4.64 12.07 2.10
C TYR A 128 5.19 11.95 0.68
N VAL A 129 6.49 12.19 0.49
CA VAL A 129 7.15 12.17 -0.82
C VAL A 129 8.57 11.65 -0.76
N HIS A 130 9.05 11.10 -1.84
CA HIS A 130 10.47 10.91 -2.07
C HIS A 130 11.05 12.19 -2.69
N HIS A 131 11.84 12.94 -1.94
CA HIS A 131 12.54 14.11 -2.45
C HIS A 131 13.76 13.65 -3.26
N TYR A 132 13.76 13.96 -4.56
CA TYR A 132 14.85 13.62 -5.49
C TYR A 132 15.13 14.79 -6.44
N PRO A 133 15.97 15.77 -6.07
CA PRO A 133 16.23 16.98 -6.86
C PRO A 133 17.21 16.77 -8.02
N TYR A 134 17.90 15.63 -8.06
CA TYR A 134 18.96 15.36 -9.03
C TYR A 134 18.42 15.11 -10.44
N PRO A 135 19.22 15.36 -11.52
CA PRO A 135 18.80 15.12 -12.88
C PRO A 135 18.27 13.69 -13.10
N LEU A 136 17.16 13.58 -13.83
CA LEU A 136 16.58 12.31 -14.27
C LEU A 136 16.03 12.51 -15.70
N ASP A 137 16.24 11.53 -16.54
CA ASP A 137 15.55 11.40 -17.83
C ASP A 137 14.18 10.76 -17.60
N GLU A 138 13.15 11.62 -17.55
CA GLU A 138 11.77 11.20 -17.25
C GLU A 138 11.15 10.41 -18.41
N GLU A 139 11.61 10.62 -19.64
CA GLU A 139 11.15 9.86 -20.80
C GLU A 139 11.62 8.40 -20.72
N ARG A 140 12.87 8.17 -20.31
CA ARG A 140 13.38 6.81 -20.05
C ARG A 140 12.60 6.14 -18.93
N MET A 141 12.34 6.87 -17.84
CA MET A 141 11.52 6.35 -16.74
C MET A 141 10.11 5.97 -17.21
N SER A 142 9.47 6.83 -18.02
CA SER A 142 8.12 6.58 -18.53
C SER A 142 8.06 5.39 -19.49
N ARG A 143 9.06 5.22 -20.35
CA ARG A 143 9.17 4.05 -21.24
C ARG A 143 9.29 2.75 -20.45
N LEU A 144 10.19 2.71 -19.46
CA LEU A 144 10.33 1.51 -18.60
C LEU A 144 9.07 1.27 -17.76
N ALA A 145 8.40 2.34 -17.27
CA ALA A 145 7.15 2.19 -16.53
C ALA A 145 6.09 1.44 -17.35
N ALA A 146 5.97 1.75 -18.65
CA ALA A 146 5.04 1.07 -19.54
C ALA A 146 5.35 -0.43 -19.71
N ALA A 147 6.61 -0.84 -19.63
CA ALA A 147 7.02 -2.25 -19.78
C ALA A 147 6.52 -3.15 -18.63
N PHE A 148 6.15 -2.59 -17.48
CA PHE A 148 5.56 -3.36 -16.38
C PHE A 148 4.10 -3.76 -16.60
N HIS A 149 3.43 -3.25 -17.62
CA HIS A 149 2.07 -3.67 -17.96
C HIS A 149 2.04 -5.12 -18.46
N GLY A 150 1.03 -5.88 -18.05
CA GLY A 150 0.86 -7.28 -18.43
C GLY A 150 1.14 -8.26 -17.31
N GLU A 151 1.24 -9.54 -17.66
CA GLU A 151 1.57 -10.62 -16.74
C GLU A 151 3.07 -10.92 -16.79
N HIS A 152 3.73 -10.85 -15.64
CA HIS A 152 5.17 -11.05 -15.52
C HIS A 152 5.53 -11.81 -14.23
N ASP A 153 6.69 -12.46 -14.22
CA ASP A 153 7.34 -12.93 -13.00
C ASP A 153 8.07 -11.75 -12.35
N PHE A 154 7.57 -11.33 -11.18
CA PHE A 154 8.14 -10.23 -10.39
C PHE A 154 9.14 -10.70 -9.33
N THR A 155 9.73 -11.90 -9.48
CA THR A 155 10.78 -12.40 -8.59
C THR A 155 11.90 -11.38 -8.38
N PRO A 156 12.44 -10.67 -9.42
CA PRO A 156 13.50 -9.68 -9.25
C PRO A 156 13.07 -8.45 -8.43
N PHE A 157 11.78 -8.21 -8.33
CA PHE A 157 11.21 -7.04 -7.63
C PHE A 157 10.63 -7.37 -6.26
N ALA A 158 10.69 -8.63 -5.83
CA ALA A 158 10.15 -9.09 -4.55
C ALA A 158 11.26 -9.16 -3.48
N ALA A 159 11.00 -8.56 -2.31
CA ALA A 159 11.80 -8.89 -1.13
C ALA A 159 11.41 -10.27 -0.59
N SER A 160 12.36 -10.93 0.09
CA SER A 160 12.09 -12.19 0.77
C SER A 160 10.91 -12.07 1.75
N ASP A 161 10.05 -13.09 1.75
CA ASP A 161 8.89 -13.21 2.63
C ASP A 161 8.92 -14.61 3.26
N ASP A 162 8.47 -14.74 4.51
CA ASP A 162 8.36 -16.04 5.21
C ASP A 162 7.55 -17.07 4.42
N ARG A 163 6.66 -16.60 3.52
CA ARG A 163 5.84 -17.43 2.63
C ARG A 163 6.56 -17.90 1.36
N ASP A 164 7.80 -17.47 1.12
CA ASP A 164 8.59 -17.95 -0.02
C ASP A 164 8.88 -19.45 0.10
N ALA A 165 8.98 -19.97 1.35
CA ALA A 165 9.11 -21.41 1.63
C ALA A 165 7.88 -22.23 1.21
N GLU A 166 6.70 -21.58 1.04
CA GLU A 166 5.47 -22.22 0.58
C GLU A 166 5.42 -22.38 -0.96
N GLY A 167 6.45 -21.98 -1.69
CA GLY A 167 6.54 -22.10 -3.15
C GLY A 167 5.50 -21.25 -3.90
N ARG A 168 5.00 -20.16 -3.32
CA ARG A 168 3.97 -19.31 -3.95
C ARG A 168 4.51 -18.61 -5.18
N SER A 169 3.71 -18.67 -6.27
CA SER A 169 4.03 -17.97 -7.51
C SER A 169 4.26 -16.47 -7.29
N LYS A 170 5.32 -15.95 -7.89
CA LYS A 170 5.64 -14.51 -7.94
C LYS A 170 5.15 -13.84 -9.23
N VAL A 171 4.42 -14.56 -10.07
CA VAL A 171 3.73 -14.03 -11.25
C VAL A 171 2.56 -13.15 -10.80
N ARG A 172 2.47 -11.93 -11.37
CA ARG A 172 1.37 -10.98 -11.13
C ARG A 172 0.95 -10.34 -12.45
N THR A 173 -0.33 -9.98 -12.52
CA THR A 173 -0.87 -9.20 -13.65
C THR A 173 -0.96 -7.73 -13.25
N VAL A 174 -0.27 -6.88 -13.98
CA VAL A 174 -0.34 -5.41 -13.87
C VAL A 174 -1.28 -4.90 -14.95
N PHE A 175 -2.38 -4.28 -14.55
CA PHE A 175 -3.44 -3.76 -15.43
C PHE A 175 -3.11 -2.36 -15.97
N SER A 176 -2.33 -1.59 -15.24
CA SER A 176 -1.78 -0.30 -15.70
C SER A 176 -0.52 0.03 -14.93
N SER A 177 0.42 0.67 -15.62
CA SER A 177 1.68 1.16 -15.05
C SER A 177 2.11 2.39 -15.83
N ALA A 178 2.18 3.55 -15.18
CA ALA A 178 2.51 4.82 -15.83
C ALA A 178 3.20 5.78 -14.89
N LEU A 179 4.08 6.60 -15.45
CA LEU A 179 4.72 7.74 -14.79
C LEU A 179 4.15 9.02 -15.39
N GLU A 180 3.64 9.91 -14.55
CA GLU A 180 3.05 11.19 -14.94
C GLU A 180 3.73 12.35 -14.21
N ARG A 181 3.96 13.45 -14.96
CA ARG A 181 4.34 14.70 -14.31
C ARG A 181 3.10 15.53 -13.96
N ARG A 182 2.97 15.88 -12.68
CA ARG A 182 1.92 16.76 -12.14
C ARG A 182 2.58 17.96 -11.45
N GLY A 183 2.84 19.02 -12.24
CA GLY A 183 3.63 20.17 -11.76
C GLY A 183 5.04 19.75 -11.34
N PRO A 184 5.46 20.04 -10.10
CA PRO A 184 6.81 19.68 -9.62
C PRO A 184 6.95 18.20 -9.22
N ARG A 185 5.87 17.43 -9.24
CA ARG A 185 5.84 16.04 -8.80
C ARG A 185 5.87 15.09 -9.99
N LEU A 186 6.62 14.01 -9.85
CA LEU A 186 6.46 12.81 -10.65
C LEU A 186 5.62 11.83 -9.84
N ILE A 187 4.55 11.33 -10.45
CA ILE A 187 3.65 10.35 -9.84
C ILE A 187 3.76 9.07 -10.66
N TYR A 188 4.24 8.01 -10.02
CA TYR A 188 4.17 6.67 -10.59
C TYR A 188 2.91 6.00 -10.09
N GLY A 189 1.99 5.67 -11.00
CA GLY A 189 0.77 4.93 -10.74
C GLY A 189 0.87 3.49 -11.23
N ILE A 190 0.46 2.53 -10.40
CA ILE A 190 0.40 1.12 -10.78
C ILE A 190 -0.87 0.47 -10.24
N ARG A 191 -1.61 -0.25 -11.11
CA ARG A 191 -2.79 -1.03 -10.76
C ARG A 191 -2.58 -2.47 -11.18
N GLY A 192 -2.88 -3.43 -10.31
CA GLY A 192 -2.67 -4.85 -10.59
C GLY A 192 -3.49 -5.78 -9.71
N SER A 193 -3.51 -7.07 -10.04
CA SER A 193 -4.24 -8.12 -9.31
C SER A 193 -3.73 -8.34 -7.88
N GLY A 194 -2.48 -7.98 -7.62
CA GLY A 194 -1.83 -8.07 -6.31
C GLY A 194 -0.37 -7.72 -6.42
N PHE A 195 0.25 -7.45 -5.26
CA PHE A 195 1.65 -7.03 -5.18
C PHE A 195 2.41 -7.86 -4.16
N LEU A 196 3.68 -8.12 -4.46
CA LEU A 196 4.63 -8.80 -3.59
C LEU A 196 5.23 -7.79 -2.59
N LYS A 197 5.87 -8.31 -1.55
CA LYS A 197 6.59 -7.48 -0.58
C LYS A 197 7.64 -6.62 -1.29
N HIS A 198 7.63 -5.32 -1.01
CA HIS A 198 8.49 -4.28 -1.61
C HIS A 198 8.33 -4.06 -3.13
N MET A 199 7.52 -4.85 -3.84
CA MET A 199 7.45 -4.85 -5.30
C MET A 199 7.34 -3.44 -5.92
N VAL A 200 6.37 -2.63 -5.50
CA VAL A 200 6.19 -1.27 -6.07
C VAL A 200 7.39 -0.36 -5.77
N ARG A 201 7.97 -0.45 -4.59
CA ARG A 201 9.15 0.34 -4.21
C ARG A 201 10.39 -0.07 -4.99
N ASN A 202 10.56 -1.36 -5.28
CA ASN A 202 11.65 -1.88 -6.09
C ASN A 202 11.49 -1.48 -7.56
N ILE A 203 10.26 -1.50 -8.08
CA ILE A 203 9.94 -0.95 -9.41
C ILE A 203 10.34 0.52 -9.48
N VAL A 204 9.92 1.34 -8.52
CA VAL A 204 10.28 2.77 -8.50
C VAL A 204 11.79 2.99 -8.41
N GLY A 205 12.50 2.19 -7.60
CA GLY A 205 13.96 2.24 -7.56
C GLY A 205 14.58 1.96 -8.93
N THR A 206 14.04 0.99 -9.65
CA THR A 206 14.49 0.64 -11.01
C THR A 206 14.15 1.74 -12.02
N LEU A 207 12.97 2.40 -11.89
CA LEU A 207 12.65 3.58 -12.70
C LEU A 207 13.63 4.73 -12.47
N LEU A 208 14.06 4.95 -11.22
CA LEU A 208 15.09 5.94 -10.91
C LEU A 208 16.43 5.59 -11.56
N GLU A 209 16.84 4.31 -11.54
CA GLU A 209 18.06 3.86 -12.24
C GLU A 209 17.94 4.04 -13.76
N ALA A 210 16.76 3.80 -14.35
CA ALA A 210 16.51 4.11 -15.77
C ALA A 210 16.66 5.61 -16.07
N GLY A 211 16.12 6.47 -15.21
CA GLY A 211 16.25 7.93 -15.33
C GLY A 211 17.68 8.44 -15.18
N LYS A 212 18.55 7.73 -14.47
CA LYS A 212 19.99 7.98 -14.36
C LYS A 212 20.78 7.47 -15.58
N GLY A 213 20.16 6.67 -16.47
CA GLY A 213 20.82 6.05 -17.61
C GLY A 213 21.43 4.66 -17.32
N ASN A 214 21.24 4.10 -16.13
CA ASN A 214 21.84 2.82 -15.70
C ASN A 214 21.10 1.56 -16.21
N VAL A 215 19.91 1.72 -16.81
CA VAL A 215 19.16 0.63 -17.45
C VAL A 215 19.29 0.76 -18.96
N SER A 216 19.87 -0.21 -19.63
CA SER A 216 20.15 -0.17 -21.08
C SER A 216 18.90 -0.43 -21.92
N ASP A 217 18.18 -1.51 -21.64
CA ASP A 217 16.94 -1.87 -22.35
C ASP A 217 15.71 -1.48 -21.51
N LEU A 218 14.86 -0.66 -22.12
CA LEU A 218 13.64 -0.14 -21.49
C LEU A 218 12.37 -0.85 -22.00
N SER A 219 12.52 -1.83 -22.87
CA SER A 219 11.40 -2.59 -23.46
C SER A 219 11.08 -3.87 -22.71
N VAL A 220 11.99 -4.34 -21.85
CA VAL A 220 11.84 -5.55 -21.04
C VAL A 220 12.09 -5.26 -19.56
N LEU A 221 11.54 -6.13 -18.71
CA LEU A 221 11.80 -6.04 -17.27
C LEU A 221 13.26 -6.39 -16.98
N PRO A 222 13.98 -5.52 -16.24
CA PRO A 222 15.35 -5.83 -15.81
C PRO A 222 15.42 -7.11 -14.98
N ALA A 223 16.48 -7.87 -15.15
CA ALA A 223 16.73 -9.11 -14.40
C ALA A 223 16.98 -8.87 -12.91
N GLU A 224 17.36 -7.63 -12.55
CA GLU A 224 17.57 -7.20 -11.16
C GLU A 224 16.84 -5.87 -10.93
N SER A 225 16.30 -5.72 -9.73
CA SER A 225 15.70 -4.45 -9.34
C SER A 225 16.74 -3.41 -8.91
N GLY A 226 16.40 -2.15 -9.06
CA GLY A 226 17.14 -1.05 -8.42
C GLY A 226 17.00 -1.07 -6.90
N GLN A 227 17.68 -0.14 -6.23
CA GLN A 227 17.58 0.05 -4.78
C GLN A 227 16.12 0.35 -4.38
N THR A 228 15.65 -0.32 -3.32
CA THR A 228 14.28 -0.11 -2.81
C THR A 228 14.02 1.36 -2.48
N ALA A 229 13.06 1.97 -3.15
CA ALA A 229 12.69 3.37 -2.93
C ALA A 229 12.09 3.60 -1.52
N PRO A 230 12.29 4.80 -0.91
CA PRO A 230 11.79 5.11 0.43
C PRO A 230 10.28 4.87 0.58
N ALA A 231 9.86 4.30 1.72
CA ALA A 231 8.45 3.95 1.98
C ALA A 231 7.52 5.17 1.96
N LYS A 232 7.97 6.30 2.48
CA LYS A 232 7.18 7.54 2.65
C LYS A 232 6.63 8.16 1.37
N GLY A 233 7.11 7.74 0.21
CA GLY A 233 6.55 8.15 -1.09
C GLY A 233 5.39 7.28 -1.57
N LEU A 234 5.16 6.10 -0.95
CA LEU A 234 4.21 5.11 -1.42
C LEU A 234 2.86 5.19 -0.71
N PHE A 235 1.79 5.17 -1.50
CA PHE A 235 0.40 5.19 -1.05
C PHE A 235 -0.39 4.04 -1.68
N LEU A 236 -1.08 3.25 -0.86
CA LEU A 236 -2.19 2.43 -1.33
C LEU A 236 -3.39 3.36 -1.57
N VAL A 237 -3.78 3.54 -2.83
CA VAL A 237 -4.81 4.52 -3.22
C VAL A 237 -6.20 3.91 -3.16
N ASN A 238 -6.36 2.67 -3.66
CA ASN A 238 -7.67 2.01 -3.77
C ASN A 238 -7.54 0.49 -3.76
N VAL A 239 -8.61 -0.17 -3.31
CA VAL A 239 -8.83 -1.62 -3.41
C VAL A 239 -10.20 -1.87 -4.02
N GLU A 240 -10.27 -2.62 -5.12
CA GLU A 240 -11.47 -2.92 -5.88
C GLU A 240 -11.99 -4.34 -5.55
N TYR A 241 -13.32 -4.48 -5.50
CA TYR A 241 -14.05 -5.72 -5.20
C TYR A 241 -15.11 -6.02 -6.27
#